data_59b738ccfc9318927d13229cb4092979
#
_entry.id   59b738ccfc9318927d13229cb4092979
#
_cell.length_a   1.000
_cell.length_b   1.000
_cell.length_c   1.000
_cell.angle_alpha   90.00
_cell.angle_beta   90.00
_cell.angle_gamma   90.00
#
_symmetry.space_group_name_H-M   'P 1'
#
loop_
_entity.id
_entity.type
_entity.pdbx_description
1 polymer ?
#
loop_
_entity_poly.entity_id
_entity_poly.type
_entity_poly.pdbx_seq_one_letter_code
_entity_poly.pdbx_strand_id
1 'polypeptide(L)'
;MIEKQMIKLLLGKKFYTKYKGQISRNVFQGSFGSLFDTVQKAHEKYDADISIDELYSLHTTVFNPALTRAAKEQFSELLEDIKEVQ
;
A
#
# COMPACT_ATOMS: atom_id res chain seq x y z
N MET A 1 -11.82 2.32 10.18
CA MET A 1 -11.71 2.67 8.80
C MET A 1 -11.31 1.50 7.97
N ILE A 2 -12.16 1.17 7.03
CA ILE A 2 -12.02 -0.06 6.28
C ILE A 2 -10.82 -0.03 5.31
N GLU A 3 -10.50 1.14 4.75
CA GLU A 3 -9.41 1.27 3.80
C GLU A 3 -8.06 0.88 4.41
N LYS A 4 -7.81 1.33 5.64
CA LYS A 4 -6.56 0.99 6.33
C LYS A 4 -6.45 -0.51 6.59
N GLN A 5 -7.54 -1.12 7.01
CA GLN A 5 -7.59 -2.56 7.24
C GLN A 5 -7.37 -3.34 5.95
N MET A 6 -7.99 -2.89 4.86
CA MET A 6 -7.85 -3.52 3.56
C MET A 6 -6.40 -3.44 3.06
N ILE A 7 -5.78 -2.27 3.14
CA ILE A 7 -4.38 -2.12 2.72
C ILE A 7 -3.48 -3.06 3.53
N LYS A 8 -3.70 -3.11 4.84
CA LYS A 8 -2.88 -3.98 5.71
C LYS A 8 -3.00 -5.45 5.31
N LEU A 9 -4.22 -5.91 5.05
CA LEU A 9 -4.46 -7.29 4.63
C LEU A 9 -3.85 -7.57 3.25
N LEU A 10 -3.93 -6.61 2.34
CA LEU A 10 -3.41 -6.76 0.98
C LEU A 10 -1.89 -6.84 0.93
N LEU A 11 -1.20 -6.47 2.00
CA LEU A 11 0.26 -6.64 2.07
C LEU A 11 0.65 -8.12 2.11
N GLY A 12 -0.23 -8.98 2.58
CA GLY A 12 -0.01 -10.43 2.58
C GLY A 12 -0.22 -11.01 1.19
N LYS A 13 0.74 -11.77 0.70
CA LYS A 13 0.71 -12.36 -0.64
C LYS A 13 -0.50 -13.26 -0.84
N LYS A 14 -0.82 -14.10 0.13
CA LYS A 14 -1.94 -15.03 0.03
C LYS A 14 -3.27 -14.29 -0.06
N PHE A 15 -3.45 -13.29 0.78
CA PHE A 15 -4.67 -12.49 0.78
C PHE A 15 -4.82 -11.74 -0.55
N TYR A 16 -3.76 -11.10 -1.00
CA TYR A 16 -3.77 -10.37 -2.26
C TYR A 16 -4.14 -11.29 -3.43
N THR A 17 -3.48 -12.44 -3.54
CA THR A 17 -3.73 -13.37 -4.63
C THR A 17 -5.17 -13.87 -4.64
N LYS A 18 -5.73 -14.12 -3.45
CA LYS A 18 -7.09 -14.61 -3.33
C LYS A 18 -8.15 -13.58 -3.72
N TYR A 19 -7.93 -12.33 -3.35
CA TYR A 19 -8.97 -11.30 -3.47
C TYR A 19 -8.71 -10.22 -4.52
N LYS A 20 -7.58 -10.24 -5.19
CA LYS A 20 -7.21 -9.17 -6.13
C LYS A 20 -8.26 -8.93 -7.23
N GLY A 21 -8.96 -9.97 -7.67
CA GLY A 21 -10.01 -9.86 -8.68
C GLY A 21 -11.33 -9.32 -8.14
N GLN A 22 -11.48 -9.25 -6.84
CA GLN A 22 -12.71 -8.80 -6.18
C GLN A 22 -12.61 -7.40 -5.60
N ILE A 23 -11.38 -6.85 -5.50
CA ILE A 23 -11.15 -5.54 -4.92
C ILE A 23 -10.78 -4.57 -6.02
N SER A 24 -11.60 -3.54 -6.19
CA SER A 24 -11.39 -2.50 -7.19
C SER A 24 -10.69 -1.31 -6.57
N ARG A 25 -9.88 -0.60 -7.36
CA ARG A 25 -9.25 0.64 -6.94
C ARG A 25 -10.29 1.67 -6.46
N ASN A 26 -11.51 1.59 -6.98
CA ASN A 26 -12.59 2.52 -6.61
C ASN A 26 -12.99 2.44 -5.14
N VAL A 27 -12.65 1.36 -4.45
CA VAL A 27 -12.87 1.22 -3.01
C VAL A 27 -11.98 2.19 -2.23
N PHE A 28 -10.85 2.57 -2.81
CA PHE A 28 -9.85 3.41 -2.15
C PHE A 28 -9.89 4.83 -2.72
N GLN A 29 -9.90 5.82 -1.84
CA GLN A 29 -9.94 7.23 -2.24
C GLN A 29 -8.67 7.95 -1.81
N GLY A 30 -8.28 8.97 -2.57
CA GLY A 30 -7.14 9.81 -2.26
C GLY A 30 -5.84 9.02 -2.14
N SER A 31 -5.14 9.23 -1.04
CA SER A 31 -3.85 8.59 -0.78
C SER A 31 -3.95 7.06 -0.71
N PHE A 32 -5.10 6.53 -0.31
CA PHE A 32 -5.29 5.08 -0.26
C PHE A 32 -5.28 4.47 -1.66
N GLY A 33 -5.81 5.18 -2.66
CA GLY A 33 -5.76 4.72 -4.05
C GLY A 33 -4.32 4.60 -4.54
N SER A 34 -3.48 5.58 -4.23
CA SER A 34 -2.06 5.55 -4.58
C SER A 34 -1.34 4.40 -3.89
N LEU A 35 -1.64 4.16 -2.62
CA LEU A 35 -1.06 3.03 -1.88
C LEU A 35 -1.50 1.70 -2.48
N PHE A 36 -2.77 1.59 -2.85
CA PHE A 36 -3.27 0.37 -3.48
C PHE A 36 -2.54 0.08 -4.79
N ASP A 37 -2.33 1.12 -5.62
CA ASP A 37 -1.56 0.98 -6.86
C ASP A 37 -0.15 0.46 -6.58
N THR A 38 0.50 0.98 -5.54
CA THR A 38 1.84 0.54 -5.15
C THR A 38 1.84 -0.91 -4.68
N VAL A 39 0.84 -1.30 -3.88
CA VAL A 39 0.70 -2.69 -3.42
C VAL A 39 0.54 -3.63 -4.61
N GLN A 40 -0.29 -3.27 -5.59
CA GLN A 40 -0.46 -4.07 -6.80
C GLN A 40 0.86 -4.24 -7.54
N LYS A 41 1.57 -3.15 -7.78
CA LYS A 41 2.85 -3.19 -8.48
C LYS A 41 3.88 -4.02 -7.73
N ALA A 42 3.90 -3.90 -6.41
CA ALA A 42 4.82 -4.66 -5.58
C ALA A 42 4.55 -6.17 -5.67
N HIS A 43 3.29 -6.57 -5.61
CA HIS A 43 2.93 -7.98 -5.73
C HIS A 43 3.17 -8.54 -7.14
N GLU A 44 3.06 -7.71 -8.16
CA GLU A 44 3.40 -8.12 -9.53
C GLU A 44 4.89 -8.32 -9.71
N LYS A 45 5.70 -7.54 -8.99
CA LYS A 45 7.16 -7.58 -9.11
C LYS A 45 7.80 -8.58 -8.16
N TYR A 46 7.26 -8.74 -6.97
CA TYR A 46 7.81 -9.61 -5.93
C TYR A 46 6.80 -10.65 -5.51
N ASP A 47 7.24 -11.90 -5.41
CA ASP A 47 6.37 -13.02 -5.05
C ASP A 47 6.50 -13.31 -3.55
N ALA A 48 6.14 -12.35 -2.71
CA ALA A 48 6.30 -12.45 -1.26
C ALA A 48 5.40 -11.44 -0.55
N ASP A 49 5.22 -11.64 0.76
CA ASP A 49 4.56 -10.66 1.60
C ASP A 49 5.36 -9.36 1.62
N ILE A 50 4.68 -8.24 1.78
CA ILE A 50 5.27 -6.92 1.78
C ILE A 50 5.12 -6.32 3.17
N SER A 51 6.23 -5.90 3.77
CA SER A 51 6.17 -5.20 5.05
C SER A 51 5.79 -3.73 4.84
N ILE A 52 5.35 -3.08 5.92
CA ILE A 52 5.03 -1.64 5.89
C ILE A 52 6.27 -0.84 5.47
N ASP A 53 7.44 -1.19 6.01
CA ASP A 53 8.67 -0.49 5.68
C ASP A 53 9.05 -0.66 4.22
N GLU A 54 8.87 -1.86 3.68
CA GLU A 54 9.09 -2.12 2.26
C GLU A 54 8.12 -1.33 1.40
N LEU A 55 6.85 -1.24 1.81
CA LEU A 55 5.85 -0.47 1.08
C LEU A 55 6.24 1.00 1.01
N TYR A 56 6.67 1.58 2.13
CA TYR A 56 7.13 2.97 2.15
C TYR A 56 8.29 3.17 1.18
N SER A 57 9.29 2.30 1.25
CA SER A 57 10.47 2.38 0.42
C SER A 57 10.13 2.27 -1.07
N LEU A 58 9.29 1.30 -1.43
CA LEU A 58 8.86 1.11 -2.81
C LEU A 58 8.07 2.31 -3.32
N HIS A 59 7.13 2.79 -2.50
CA HIS A 59 6.26 3.90 -2.90
C HIS A 59 7.05 5.18 -3.13
N THR A 60 8.01 5.48 -2.27
CA THR A 60 8.74 6.76 -2.30
C THR A 60 10.01 6.74 -3.12
N THR A 61 10.57 5.57 -3.41
CA THR A 61 11.87 5.46 -4.07
C THR A 61 11.78 4.84 -5.46
N VAL A 62 11.00 3.78 -5.61
CA VAL A 62 10.94 3.02 -6.85
C VAL A 62 9.81 3.50 -7.76
N PHE A 63 8.60 3.61 -7.23
CA PHE A 63 7.43 3.91 -8.05
C PHE A 63 7.12 5.40 -8.15
N ASN A 64 7.52 6.20 -7.16
CA ASN A 64 7.27 7.64 -7.15
C ASN A 64 8.51 8.39 -6.67
N PRO A 65 9.63 8.34 -7.41
CA PRO A 65 10.88 8.94 -6.95
C PRO A 65 10.84 10.46 -6.89
N ALA A 66 9.87 11.09 -7.53
CA ALA A 66 9.74 12.55 -7.57
C ALA A 66 8.85 13.12 -6.47
N LEU A 67 8.41 12.31 -5.50
CA LEU A 67 7.60 12.81 -4.40
C LEU A 67 8.33 13.87 -3.59
N THR A 68 7.60 14.93 -3.22
CA THR A 68 8.14 15.96 -2.36
C THR A 68 8.34 15.42 -0.95
N ARG A 69 9.16 16.14 -0.15
CA ARG A 69 9.37 15.76 1.24
C ARG A 69 8.05 15.76 2.02
N ALA A 70 7.18 16.74 1.79
CA ALA A 70 5.89 16.82 2.45
C ALA A 70 5.02 15.61 2.13
N ALA A 71 5.01 15.19 0.86
CA ALA A 71 4.25 14.01 0.45
C ALA A 71 4.80 12.73 1.10
N LYS A 72 6.12 12.60 1.19
CA LYS A 72 6.75 11.46 1.87
C LYS A 72 6.38 11.40 3.34
N GLU A 73 6.35 12.55 4.02
CA GLU A 73 5.96 12.62 5.43
C GLU A 73 4.49 12.21 5.62
N GLN A 74 3.61 12.65 4.72
CA GLN A 74 2.21 12.26 4.77
C GLN A 74 2.03 10.74 4.60
N PHE A 75 2.77 10.14 3.67
CA PHE A 75 2.72 8.69 3.51
C PHE A 75 3.28 7.95 4.72
N SER A 76 4.34 8.48 5.32
CA SER A 76 4.91 7.90 6.53
C SER A 76 3.88 7.87 7.66
N GLU A 77 3.17 8.97 7.87
CA GLU A 77 2.12 9.04 8.89
C GLU A 77 0.98 8.08 8.58
N LEU A 78 0.56 8.01 7.32
CA LEU A 78 -0.50 7.11 6.92
C LEU A 78 -0.11 5.64 7.15
N LEU A 79 1.13 5.28 6.83
CA LEU A 79 1.62 3.93 7.03
C LEU A 79 1.75 3.57 8.51
N GLU A 80 2.11 4.53 9.35
CA GLU A 80 2.13 4.31 10.81
C GLU A 80 0.71 4.04 11.32
N ASP A 81 -0.29 4.76 10.81
CA ASP A 81 -1.68 4.51 11.16
C ASP A 81 -2.11 3.10 10.74
N ILE A 82 -1.72 2.69 9.54
CA ILE A 82 -2.03 1.35 9.05
C ILE A 82 -1.36 0.28 9.90
N LYS A 83 -0.13 0.53 10.32
CA LYS A 83 0.64 -0.39 11.17
C LYS A 83 -0.07 -0.66 12.51
N GLU A 84 -0.76 0.33 13.04
CA GLU A 84 -1.49 0.22 14.30
C GLU A 84 -2.86 -0.44 14.18
N VAL A 85 -3.35 -0.65 12.98
CA VAL A 85 -4.63 -1.32 12.75
C VAL A 85 -4.50 -2.79 13.14
N GLN A 86 -5.51 -3.30 13.84
CA GLN A 86 -5.53 -4.69 14.27
C GLN A 86 -6.46 -5.55 13.42
#